data_f5190cce866c6bff9223cc3fbe4e8094
#
_entry.id   f5190cce866c6bff9223cc3fbe4e8094
#
_cell.length_a   1.000
_cell.length_b   1.000
_cell.length_c   1.000
_cell.angle_alpha   90.00
_cell.angle_beta   90.00
_cell.angle_gamma   90.00
#
_symmetry.space_group_name_H-M   'P 1'
#
loop_
_entity.id
_entity.type
_entity.pdbx_description
1 polymer ?
#
loop_
_entity_poly.entity_id
_entity_poly.type
_entity_poly.pdbx_seq_one_letter_code
_entity_poly.pdbx_strand_id
1 'polypeptide(L)'
;MAIKNVTICFPIRQGAAYLCQFKQQISGLDYPAANIRIIAIEGDSSDDTPGLLATWAAGDSRLTVVTHNTGRAKWGSVIDPVRFAHLAEVFNAGLDVVDCVWSDYVLFMPADVEFRGDIIKRLLAHNVDYVAPMYWVREGGGARFYDIWGFKEDNFNWGPYSPEHYEQANRPALVEMRTVGGMVLIHAALIAAGARYGKNDVDHGLCKAAQQMGATIYADTTTHIYHR
;
A
#
# COMPACT_ATOMS: atom_id res chain seq x y z
N MET A 1 0.89 -10.42 22.70
CA MET A 1 0.12 -9.22 22.28
C MET A 1 -1.24 -9.66 21.78
N ALA A 2 -2.29 -8.83 21.96
CA ALA A 2 -3.59 -9.10 21.33
C ALA A 2 -3.45 -9.04 19.80
N ILE A 3 -4.22 -9.89 19.11
CA ILE A 3 -4.25 -9.90 17.64
C ILE A 3 -4.92 -8.60 17.18
N LYS A 4 -4.29 -7.89 16.24
CA LYS A 4 -4.78 -6.62 15.71
C LYS A 4 -5.76 -6.86 14.57
N ASN A 5 -6.76 -6.00 14.45
CA ASN A 5 -7.66 -5.97 13.31
C ASN A 5 -7.03 -5.13 12.18
N VAL A 6 -6.93 -5.69 10.98
CA VAL A 6 -6.30 -5.04 9.83
C VAL A 6 -7.26 -4.96 8.67
N THR A 7 -7.47 -3.75 8.14
CA THR A 7 -8.17 -3.56 6.87
C THR A 7 -7.12 -3.45 5.75
N ILE A 8 -7.16 -4.38 4.80
CA ILE A 8 -6.35 -4.34 3.57
C ILE A 8 -7.11 -3.49 2.56
N CYS A 9 -6.47 -2.45 2.03
CA CYS A 9 -7.06 -1.53 1.06
C CYS A 9 -6.20 -1.51 -0.21
N PHE A 10 -6.78 -1.79 -1.37
CA PHE A 10 -6.03 -1.82 -2.62
C PHE A 10 -6.80 -1.20 -3.80
N PRO A 11 -6.17 -0.27 -4.54
CA PRO A 11 -6.71 0.22 -5.79
C PRO A 11 -6.42 -0.79 -6.91
N ILE A 12 -7.36 -0.91 -7.85
CA ILE A 12 -7.20 -1.77 -9.02
C ILE A 12 -7.91 -1.19 -10.23
N ARG A 13 -7.19 -1.17 -11.37
CA ARG A 13 -7.71 -0.84 -12.68
C ARG A 13 -7.04 -1.72 -13.73
N GLN A 14 -7.81 -2.33 -14.64
CA GLN A 14 -7.29 -3.26 -15.67
C GLN A 14 -6.47 -4.41 -15.05
N GLY A 15 -6.99 -5.01 -13.99
CA GLY A 15 -6.29 -6.02 -13.19
C GLY A 15 -6.66 -7.46 -13.48
N ALA A 16 -7.51 -7.75 -14.49
CA ALA A 16 -8.00 -9.09 -14.77
C ALA A 16 -6.87 -10.12 -14.93
N ALA A 17 -5.74 -9.72 -15.52
CA ALA A 17 -4.60 -10.60 -15.74
C ALA A 17 -3.92 -11.13 -14.46
N TYR A 18 -3.99 -10.38 -13.35
CA TYR A 18 -3.26 -10.73 -12.12
C TYR A 18 -4.14 -10.82 -10.86
N LEU A 19 -5.41 -10.41 -10.93
CA LEU A 19 -6.31 -10.38 -9.76
C LEU A 19 -6.49 -11.77 -9.12
N CYS A 20 -6.53 -12.83 -9.92
CA CYS A 20 -6.66 -14.19 -9.40
C CYS A 20 -5.44 -14.58 -8.53
N GLN A 21 -4.25 -14.25 -8.98
CA GLN A 21 -3.01 -14.50 -8.23
C GLN A 21 -2.92 -13.60 -6.98
N PHE A 22 -3.34 -12.34 -7.07
CA PHE A 22 -3.43 -11.44 -5.92
C PHE A 22 -4.41 -11.98 -4.85
N LYS A 23 -5.60 -12.43 -5.26
CA LYS A 23 -6.56 -13.11 -4.37
C LYS A 23 -5.94 -14.33 -3.67
N GLN A 24 -5.16 -15.13 -4.39
CA GLN A 24 -4.46 -16.28 -3.79
C GLN A 24 -3.45 -15.84 -2.72
N GLN A 25 -2.69 -14.77 -2.94
CA GLN A 25 -1.78 -14.23 -1.95
C GLN A 25 -2.52 -13.74 -0.69
N ILE A 26 -3.64 -13.01 -0.87
CA ILE A 26 -4.48 -12.56 0.25
C ILE A 26 -5.04 -13.76 1.03
N SER A 27 -5.46 -14.82 0.32
CA SER A 27 -5.98 -16.05 0.95
C SER A 27 -4.88 -16.86 1.67
N GLY A 28 -3.64 -16.72 1.22
CA GLY A 28 -2.45 -17.36 1.80
C GLY A 28 -1.77 -16.56 2.92
N LEU A 29 -2.38 -15.46 3.37
CA LEU A 29 -1.83 -14.69 4.48
C LEU A 29 -1.78 -15.52 5.77
N ASP A 30 -0.62 -15.53 6.42
CA ASP A 30 -0.40 -16.11 7.75
C ASP A 30 -0.90 -15.12 8.82
N TYR A 31 -2.21 -14.86 8.78
CA TYR A 31 -2.91 -13.98 9.72
C TYR A 31 -4.36 -14.45 9.88
N PRO A 32 -4.96 -14.37 11.09
CA PRO A 32 -6.32 -14.86 11.30
C PRO A 32 -7.33 -14.15 10.41
N ALA A 33 -8.06 -14.89 9.60
CA ALA A 33 -9.01 -14.35 8.63
C ALA A 33 -10.11 -13.49 9.30
N ALA A 34 -10.51 -13.81 10.53
CA ALA A 34 -11.50 -13.05 11.31
C ALA A 34 -11.00 -11.63 11.68
N ASN A 35 -9.69 -11.40 11.63
CA ASN A 35 -9.06 -10.10 11.91
C ASN A 35 -8.63 -9.36 10.63
N ILE A 36 -9.14 -9.78 9.46
CA ILE A 36 -8.90 -9.14 8.17
C ILE A 36 -10.22 -8.68 7.57
N ARG A 37 -10.29 -7.43 7.15
CA ARG A 37 -11.25 -6.89 6.17
C ARG A 37 -10.51 -6.46 4.92
N ILE A 38 -11.20 -6.42 3.78
CA ILE A 38 -10.60 -6.13 2.50
C ILE A 38 -11.45 -5.07 1.79
N ILE A 39 -10.82 -4.03 1.25
CA ILE A 39 -11.46 -3.00 0.43
C ILE A 39 -10.73 -2.97 -0.90
N ALA A 40 -11.43 -3.31 -1.98
CA ALA A 40 -10.98 -3.11 -3.35
C ALA A 40 -11.55 -1.80 -3.88
N ILE A 41 -10.70 -0.91 -4.38
CA ILE A 41 -11.14 0.32 -5.04
C ILE A 41 -11.00 0.11 -6.55
N GLU A 42 -12.10 -0.18 -7.21
CA GLU A 42 -12.16 -0.39 -8.64
C GLU A 42 -12.68 0.86 -9.34
N GLY A 43 -12.05 1.25 -10.45
CA GLY A 43 -12.54 2.35 -11.26
C GLY A 43 -12.04 2.31 -12.69
N ASP A 44 -12.94 2.62 -13.61
CA ASP A 44 -12.64 2.79 -15.03
C ASP A 44 -11.97 1.57 -15.72
N SER A 45 -12.15 0.35 -15.21
CA SER A 45 -11.69 -0.84 -15.90
C SER A 45 -12.58 -1.15 -17.12
N SER A 46 -11.95 -1.53 -18.23
CA SER A 46 -12.62 -1.98 -19.45
C SER A 46 -12.41 -3.46 -19.73
N ASP A 47 -11.61 -4.14 -18.88
CA ASP A 47 -11.46 -5.60 -18.87
C ASP A 47 -12.44 -6.23 -17.86
N ASP A 48 -12.31 -7.54 -17.59
CA ASP A 48 -13.19 -8.28 -16.68
C ASP A 48 -12.88 -8.03 -15.17
N THR A 49 -12.10 -7.02 -14.83
CA THR A 49 -11.77 -6.72 -13.42
C THR A 49 -13.02 -6.58 -12.55
N PRO A 50 -14.08 -5.81 -12.93
CA PRO A 50 -15.29 -5.69 -12.12
C PRO A 50 -16.01 -7.02 -11.91
N GLY A 51 -16.12 -7.87 -12.95
CA GLY A 51 -16.74 -9.19 -12.87
C GLY A 51 -16.00 -10.14 -11.93
N LEU A 52 -14.67 -10.13 -12.00
CA LEU A 52 -13.82 -10.93 -11.11
C LEU A 52 -13.90 -10.46 -9.65
N LEU A 53 -13.95 -9.16 -9.40
CA LEU A 53 -14.14 -8.61 -8.05
C LEU A 53 -15.53 -8.95 -7.49
N ALA A 54 -16.59 -8.85 -8.29
CA ALA A 54 -17.95 -9.25 -7.90
C ALA A 54 -18.00 -10.75 -7.53
N THR A 55 -17.36 -11.60 -8.32
CA THR A 55 -17.23 -13.03 -8.03
C THR A 55 -16.46 -13.30 -6.74
N TRP A 56 -15.38 -12.54 -6.49
CA TRP A 56 -14.64 -12.66 -5.25
C TRP A 56 -15.49 -12.22 -4.05
N ALA A 57 -16.16 -11.06 -4.13
CA ALA A 57 -17.00 -10.56 -3.03
C ALA A 57 -18.18 -11.49 -2.72
N ALA A 58 -18.76 -12.15 -3.71
CA ALA A 58 -19.82 -13.16 -3.50
C ALA A 58 -19.34 -14.38 -2.68
N GLY A 59 -18.05 -14.73 -2.81
CA GLY A 59 -17.44 -15.88 -2.12
C GLY A 59 -16.64 -15.54 -0.85
N ASP A 60 -16.43 -14.26 -0.54
CA ASP A 60 -15.63 -13.82 0.62
C ASP A 60 -16.25 -12.57 1.25
N SER A 61 -16.98 -12.74 2.34
CA SER A 61 -17.69 -11.66 3.04
C SER A 61 -16.76 -10.59 3.65
N ARG A 62 -15.45 -10.81 3.67
CA ARG A 62 -14.47 -9.81 4.11
C ARG A 62 -14.23 -8.72 3.07
N LEU A 63 -14.56 -8.99 1.79
CA LEU A 63 -14.31 -8.07 0.69
C LEU A 63 -15.50 -7.12 0.47
N THR A 64 -15.19 -5.82 0.53
CA THR A 64 -16.04 -4.73 0.05
C THR A 64 -15.44 -4.16 -1.22
N VAL A 65 -16.23 -4.01 -2.27
CA VAL A 65 -15.81 -3.36 -3.52
C VAL A 65 -16.36 -1.94 -3.55
N VAL A 66 -15.47 -0.96 -3.67
CA VAL A 66 -15.79 0.45 -3.86
C VAL A 66 -15.59 0.77 -5.33
N THR A 67 -16.66 1.10 -6.04
CA THR A 67 -16.58 1.55 -7.43
C THR A 67 -16.38 3.06 -7.46
N HIS A 68 -15.25 3.50 -8.03
CA HIS A 68 -14.89 4.91 -8.15
C HIS A 68 -14.45 5.24 -9.58
N ASN A 69 -15.43 5.44 -10.46
CA ASN A 69 -15.20 5.79 -11.86
C ASN A 69 -14.96 7.30 -12.01
N THR A 70 -13.80 7.65 -12.55
CA THR A 70 -13.45 9.05 -12.84
C THR A 70 -13.78 9.44 -14.29
N GLY A 71 -14.09 8.45 -15.15
CA GLY A 71 -14.33 8.62 -16.58
C GLY A 71 -13.08 9.01 -17.37
N ARG A 72 -11.90 8.84 -16.81
CA ARG A 72 -10.64 9.33 -17.40
C ARG A 72 -9.83 8.21 -18.07
N ALA A 73 -9.18 8.58 -19.18
CA ALA A 73 -8.27 7.67 -19.88
C ALA A 73 -7.11 7.21 -18.98
N LYS A 74 -6.51 6.04 -19.29
CA LYS A 74 -5.28 5.60 -18.66
C LYS A 74 -4.16 6.60 -18.96
N TRP A 75 -3.43 7.02 -17.94
CA TRP A 75 -2.34 7.97 -18.08
C TRP A 75 -1.13 7.36 -18.80
N GLY A 76 -0.55 8.14 -19.71
CA GLY A 76 0.64 7.73 -20.45
C GLY A 76 1.95 7.95 -19.71
N SER A 77 1.98 8.83 -18.69
CA SER A 77 3.19 9.18 -17.93
C SER A 77 2.99 8.99 -16.44
N VAL A 78 4.01 8.43 -15.78
CA VAL A 78 4.04 8.25 -14.32
C VAL A 78 4.28 9.55 -13.56
N ILE A 79 4.81 10.60 -14.22
CA ILE A 79 5.15 11.90 -13.62
C ILE A 79 4.11 13.00 -13.91
N ASP A 80 2.95 12.65 -14.47
CA ASP A 80 1.89 13.61 -14.76
C ASP A 80 1.24 14.10 -13.46
N PRO A 81 1.27 15.41 -13.14
CA PRO A 81 0.65 15.94 -11.91
C PRO A 81 -0.85 15.68 -11.82
N VAL A 82 -1.55 15.64 -12.95
CA VAL A 82 -2.98 15.34 -12.98
C VAL A 82 -3.24 13.89 -12.61
N ARG A 83 -2.32 12.97 -12.95
CA ARG A 83 -2.35 11.58 -12.50
C ARG A 83 -2.27 11.49 -10.98
N PHE A 84 -1.40 12.26 -10.33
CA PHE A 84 -1.27 12.25 -8.87
C PHE A 84 -2.58 12.66 -8.18
N ALA A 85 -3.23 13.71 -8.67
CA ALA A 85 -4.52 14.13 -8.12
C ALA A 85 -5.58 13.02 -8.23
N HIS A 86 -5.61 12.28 -9.34
CA HIS A 86 -6.54 11.16 -9.52
C HIS A 86 -6.21 9.95 -8.65
N LEU A 87 -4.94 9.58 -8.55
CA LEU A 87 -4.53 8.50 -7.65
C LEU A 87 -4.94 8.84 -6.21
N ALA A 88 -4.69 10.06 -5.76
CA ALA A 88 -5.11 10.50 -4.44
C ALA A 88 -6.64 10.43 -4.26
N GLU A 89 -7.42 10.82 -5.27
CA GLU A 89 -8.89 10.72 -5.26
C GLU A 89 -9.34 9.26 -5.10
N VAL A 90 -8.83 8.36 -5.94
CA VAL A 90 -9.15 6.92 -5.89
C VAL A 90 -8.73 6.31 -4.55
N PHE A 91 -7.50 6.59 -4.09
CA PHE A 91 -6.97 6.03 -2.86
C PHE A 91 -7.76 6.51 -1.63
N ASN A 92 -8.12 7.78 -1.61
CA ASN A 92 -8.91 8.35 -0.53
C ASN A 92 -10.34 7.80 -0.51
N ALA A 93 -10.95 7.49 -1.67
CA ALA A 93 -12.25 6.84 -1.73
C ALA A 93 -12.25 5.48 -0.99
N GLY A 94 -11.14 4.75 -1.03
CA GLY A 94 -10.97 3.54 -0.23
C GLY A 94 -10.79 3.82 1.26
N LEU A 95 -9.98 4.83 1.60
CA LEU A 95 -9.76 5.20 3.00
C LEU A 95 -11.04 5.74 3.68
N ASP A 96 -11.92 6.39 2.92
CA ASP A 96 -13.17 6.97 3.43
C ASP A 96 -14.20 5.92 3.88
N VAL A 97 -14.09 4.68 3.39
CA VAL A 97 -14.97 3.57 3.78
C VAL A 97 -14.35 2.63 4.82
N VAL A 98 -13.13 2.91 5.29
CA VAL A 98 -12.51 2.13 6.36
C VAL A 98 -13.28 2.32 7.66
N ASP A 99 -13.70 1.21 8.27
CA ASP A 99 -14.23 1.20 9.63
C ASP A 99 -13.07 1.33 10.64
N CYS A 100 -12.71 2.57 10.96
CA CYS A 100 -11.63 2.88 11.89
C CYS A 100 -11.95 2.56 13.37
N VAL A 101 -13.19 2.19 13.69
CA VAL A 101 -13.56 1.70 15.04
C VAL A 101 -13.19 0.22 15.17
N TRP A 102 -13.38 -0.55 14.10
CA TRP A 102 -13.01 -1.96 14.08
C TRP A 102 -11.53 -2.16 13.78
N SER A 103 -10.95 -1.38 12.87
CA SER A 103 -9.57 -1.52 12.43
C SER A 103 -8.58 -0.92 13.43
N ASP A 104 -7.57 -1.69 13.84
CA ASP A 104 -6.37 -1.13 14.51
C ASP A 104 -5.43 -0.53 13.48
N TYR A 105 -5.28 -1.18 12.32
CA TYR A 105 -4.40 -0.75 11.23
C TYR A 105 -5.06 -0.87 9.86
N VAL A 106 -4.59 -0.05 8.93
CA VAL A 106 -4.88 -0.16 7.50
C VAL A 106 -3.61 -0.55 6.77
N LEU A 107 -3.63 -1.65 6.02
CA LEU A 107 -2.59 -2.05 5.09
C LEU A 107 -3.01 -1.61 3.70
N PHE A 108 -2.53 -0.45 3.27
CA PHE A 108 -2.74 0.03 1.91
C PHE A 108 -1.66 -0.54 1.00
N MET A 109 -2.03 -1.14 -0.14
CA MET A 109 -1.07 -1.78 -1.04
C MET A 109 -1.54 -1.73 -2.50
N PRO A 110 -0.62 -1.68 -3.48
CA PRO A 110 -0.96 -1.94 -4.88
C PRO A 110 -1.40 -3.39 -5.08
N ALA A 111 -2.27 -3.65 -6.06
CA ALA A 111 -2.73 -5.02 -6.37
C ALA A 111 -1.73 -5.82 -7.24
N ASP A 112 -0.74 -5.16 -7.84
CA ASP A 112 0.28 -5.72 -8.71
C ASP A 112 1.61 -6.01 -8.00
N VAL A 113 1.53 -6.39 -6.71
CA VAL A 113 2.70 -6.73 -5.89
C VAL A 113 2.74 -8.20 -5.50
N GLU A 114 3.95 -8.69 -5.29
CA GLU A 114 4.22 -9.98 -4.65
C GLU A 114 4.79 -9.75 -3.25
N PHE A 115 4.26 -10.46 -2.26
CA PHE A 115 4.68 -10.38 -0.87
C PHE A 115 4.62 -11.74 -0.18
N ARG A 116 5.27 -11.85 0.96
CA ARG A 116 5.25 -13.07 1.78
C ARG A 116 3.96 -13.16 2.60
N GLY A 117 3.50 -14.36 2.88
CA GLY A 117 2.29 -14.57 3.69
C GLY A 117 2.36 -13.98 5.10
N ASP A 118 3.56 -13.81 5.67
CA ASP A 118 3.80 -13.24 7.00
C ASP A 118 3.92 -11.69 7.01
N ILE A 119 3.62 -11.00 5.90
CA ILE A 119 3.80 -9.55 5.75
C ILE A 119 3.15 -8.73 6.87
N ILE A 120 1.90 -9.03 7.21
CA ILE A 120 1.16 -8.32 8.27
C ILE A 120 1.87 -8.49 9.62
N LYS A 121 2.28 -9.70 9.97
CA LYS A 121 2.98 -9.99 11.23
C LYS A 121 4.30 -9.23 11.33
N ARG A 122 5.07 -9.19 10.22
CA ARG A 122 6.35 -8.48 10.16
C ARG A 122 6.18 -6.99 10.42
N LEU A 123 5.27 -6.36 9.69
CA LEU A 123 5.06 -4.91 9.84
C LEU A 123 4.49 -4.56 11.22
N LEU A 124 3.54 -5.34 11.75
CA LEU A 124 2.99 -5.14 13.09
C LEU A 124 4.02 -5.38 14.21
N ALA A 125 5.05 -6.22 13.99
CA ALA A 125 6.08 -6.49 14.99
C ALA A 125 6.88 -5.23 15.39
N HIS A 126 6.96 -4.23 14.52
CA HIS A 126 7.62 -2.95 14.82
C HIS A 126 6.85 -2.10 15.83
N ASN A 127 5.54 -2.31 15.98
CA ASN A 127 4.67 -1.57 16.91
C ASN A 127 4.79 -0.04 16.75
N VAL A 128 4.73 0.42 15.51
CA VAL A 128 4.78 1.84 15.10
C VAL A 128 3.53 2.24 14.37
N ASP A 129 3.27 3.55 14.28
CA ASP A 129 2.04 4.08 13.67
C ASP A 129 2.07 4.06 12.14
N TYR A 130 3.26 4.07 11.52
CA TYR A 130 3.41 4.11 10.07
C TYR A 130 4.70 3.42 9.64
N VAL A 131 4.58 2.37 8.80
CA VAL A 131 5.74 1.65 8.27
C VAL A 131 5.48 1.12 6.86
N ALA A 132 6.51 1.16 6.02
CA ALA A 132 6.51 0.57 4.68
C ALA A 132 7.60 -0.50 4.56
N PRO A 133 7.35 -1.63 3.88
CA PRO A 133 8.38 -2.58 3.50
C PRO A 133 9.20 -2.04 2.31
N MET A 134 10.37 -2.59 2.06
CA MET A 134 11.17 -2.28 0.88
C MET A 134 10.48 -2.75 -0.40
N TYR A 135 10.38 -1.87 -1.40
CA TYR A 135 9.67 -2.12 -2.65
C TYR A 135 10.65 -2.31 -3.81
N TRP A 136 10.69 -3.53 -4.33
CA TRP A 136 11.63 -3.97 -5.36
C TRP A 136 10.95 -4.28 -6.69
N VAL A 137 11.71 -4.33 -7.78
CA VAL A 137 11.31 -4.93 -9.06
C VAL A 137 12.37 -5.94 -9.48
N ARG A 138 11.91 -7.08 -10.03
CA ARG A 138 12.81 -8.09 -10.60
C ARG A 138 13.18 -7.70 -12.03
N GLU A 139 14.46 -7.66 -12.34
CA GLU A 139 14.96 -7.22 -13.63
C GLU A 139 16.29 -7.93 -13.95
N GLY A 140 16.42 -8.49 -15.17
CA GLY A 140 17.69 -9.02 -15.65
C GLY A 140 18.33 -10.14 -14.82
N GLY A 141 17.53 -10.92 -14.07
CA GLY A 141 18.03 -11.99 -13.19
C GLY A 141 18.43 -11.52 -11.78
N GLY A 142 18.22 -10.23 -11.46
CA GLY A 142 18.41 -9.63 -10.14
C GLY A 142 17.17 -8.91 -9.64
N ALA A 143 17.36 -8.05 -8.66
CA ALA A 143 16.35 -7.13 -8.18
C ALA A 143 16.97 -5.74 -8.00
N ARG A 144 16.19 -4.70 -8.25
CA ARG A 144 16.55 -3.32 -7.91
C ARG A 144 15.46 -2.67 -7.09
N PHE A 145 15.84 -1.67 -6.30
CA PHE A 145 14.87 -0.88 -5.56
C PHE A 145 13.95 -0.13 -6.53
N TYR A 146 12.63 -0.26 -6.34
CA TYR A 146 11.64 0.24 -7.28
C TYR A 146 11.18 1.65 -6.96
N ASP A 147 10.81 1.90 -5.70
CA ASP A 147 10.10 3.13 -5.32
C ASP A 147 11.04 4.27 -4.94
N ILE A 148 11.88 4.66 -5.89
CA ILE A 148 12.84 5.77 -5.75
C ILE A 148 12.18 7.15 -5.55
N TRP A 149 10.87 7.26 -5.81
CA TRP A 149 10.14 8.51 -5.66
C TRP A 149 9.45 8.61 -4.31
N GLY A 150 8.94 7.50 -3.79
CA GLY A 150 8.23 7.44 -2.51
C GLY A 150 9.16 7.49 -1.31
N PHE A 151 10.33 6.83 -1.40
CA PHE A 151 11.26 6.69 -0.28
C PHE A 151 12.24 7.85 -0.21
N LYS A 152 12.08 8.68 0.81
CA LYS A 152 12.93 9.83 1.06
C LYS A 152 13.37 9.89 2.52
N GLU A 153 14.67 9.86 2.72
CA GLU A 153 15.33 10.04 4.01
C GLU A 153 15.90 11.46 4.05
N ASP A 154 15.48 12.28 5.00
CA ASP A 154 15.84 13.70 5.08
C ASP A 154 15.66 14.45 3.75
N ASN A 155 16.77 14.83 3.10
CA ASN A 155 16.79 15.65 1.90
C ASN A 155 17.12 14.89 0.61
N PHE A 156 17.29 13.56 0.65
CA PHE A 156 17.60 12.76 -0.54
C PHE A 156 16.61 11.60 -0.75
N ASN A 157 16.43 11.20 -1.99
CA ASN A 157 15.66 10.03 -2.36
C ASN A 157 16.58 8.80 -2.38
N TRP A 158 16.06 7.64 -1.97
CA TRP A 158 16.76 6.40 -2.15
C TRP A 158 16.91 6.07 -3.64
N GLY A 159 18.15 5.78 -4.05
CA GLY A 159 18.44 5.42 -5.42
C GLY A 159 18.19 3.93 -5.71
N PRO A 160 17.99 3.57 -6.99
CA PRO A 160 17.69 2.18 -7.37
C PRO A 160 18.89 1.23 -7.21
N TYR A 161 20.11 1.76 -7.25
CA TYR A 161 21.36 1.00 -7.20
C TYR A 161 22.37 1.55 -6.18
N SER A 162 21.86 2.19 -5.13
CA SER A 162 22.69 2.78 -4.07
C SER A 162 22.52 1.97 -2.77
N PRO A 163 23.17 0.79 -2.64
CA PRO A 163 23.04 -0.06 -1.44
C PRO A 163 23.41 0.66 -0.15
N GLU A 164 24.28 1.66 -0.21
CA GLU A 164 24.64 2.53 0.91
C GLU A 164 23.43 3.25 1.52
N HIS A 165 22.33 3.39 0.78
CA HIS A 165 21.12 4.03 1.29
C HIS A 165 20.16 3.07 1.97
N TYR A 166 20.17 1.75 1.63
CA TYR A 166 19.18 0.81 2.15
C TYR A 166 19.69 -0.63 2.39
N GLU A 167 20.86 -1.02 1.85
CA GLU A 167 21.42 -2.38 1.98
C GLU A 167 22.70 -2.44 2.81
N GLN A 168 22.98 -1.43 3.62
CA GLN A 168 24.17 -1.45 4.48
C GLN A 168 24.07 -2.53 5.54
N ALA A 169 25.15 -3.30 5.72
CA ALA A 169 25.22 -4.43 6.66
C ALA A 169 24.88 -4.06 8.12
N ASN A 170 25.05 -2.80 8.50
CA ASN A 170 24.79 -2.28 9.84
C ASN A 170 23.56 -1.36 9.91
N ARG A 171 22.74 -1.27 8.85
CA ARG A 171 21.54 -0.44 8.89
C ARG A 171 20.52 -1.04 9.86
N PRO A 172 19.86 -0.22 10.69
CA PRO A 172 18.78 -0.73 11.55
C PRO A 172 17.67 -1.34 10.71
N ALA A 173 17.00 -2.38 11.25
CA ALA A 173 15.84 -2.99 10.60
C ALA A 173 14.70 -1.98 10.34
N LEU A 174 14.61 -0.94 11.18
CA LEU A 174 13.65 0.14 11.07
C LEU A 174 14.38 1.47 10.93
N VAL A 175 14.16 2.16 9.81
CA VAL A 175 14.78 3.44 9.49
C VAL A 175 13.72 4.53 9.47
N GLU A 176 13.97 5.62 10.21
CA GLU A 176 13.11 6.80 10.15
C GLU A 176 13.23 7.47 8.78
N MET A 177 12.08 7.79 8.21
CA MET A 177 11.97 8.35 6.86
C MET A 177 11.17 9.65 6.88
N ARG A 178 11.46 10.53 5.95
CA ARG A 178 10.59 11.67 5.66
C ARG A 178 9.33 11.23 4.91
N THR A 179 9.50 10.32 3.94
CA THR A 179 8.40 9.74 3.18
C THR A 179 8.71 8.31 2.78
N VAL A 180 7.66 7.52 2.60
CA VAL A 180 7.68 6.19 2.00
C VAL A 180 6.49 6.06 1.06
N GLY A 181 6.48 5.07 0.18
CA GLY A 181 5.40 4.85 -0.78
C GLY A 181 5.05 3.39 -1.00
N GLY A 182 4.22 3.14 -1.99
CA GLY A 182 3.81 1.81 -2.39
C GLY A 182 2.90 1.12 -1.35
N MET A 183 3.41 0.09 -0.68
CA MET A 183 2.70 -0.59 0.41
C MET A 183 3.00 0.10 1.73
N VAL A 184 1.96 0.41 2.51
CA VAL A 184 2.12 1.00 3.85
C VAL A 184 1.16 0.38 4.86
N LEU A 185 1.66 0.10 6.06
CA LEU A 185 0.84 -0.21 7.24
C LEU A 185 0.74 1.07 8.08
N ILE A 186 -0.48 1.57 8.26
CA ILE A 186 -0.76 2.81 8.99
C ILE A 186 -1.76 2.55 10.10
N HIS A 187 -1.56 3.13 11.29
CA HIS A 187 -2.51 3.04 12.40
C HIS A 187 -3.84 3.70 12.01
N ALA A 188 -4.96 2.98 12.21
CA ALA A 188 -6.28 3.43 11.76
C ALA A 188 -6.73 4.75 12.41
N ALA A 189 -6.22 5.08 13.60
CA ALA A 189 -6.48 6.36 14.26
C ALA A 189 -6.00 7.57 13.43
N LEU A 190 -4.92 7.44 12.65
CA LEU A 190 -4.45 8.51 11.77
C LEU A 190 -5.44 8.73 10.61
N ILE A 191 -6.00 7.66 10.06
CA ILE A 191 -7.04 7.73 9.02
C ILE A 191 -8.33 8.34 9.60
N ALA A 192 -8.73 7.94 10.81
CA ALA A 192 -9.87 8.51 11.52
C ALA A 192 -9.68 10.01 11.82
N ALA A 193 -8.45 10.43 12.13
CA ALA A 193 -8.10 11.84 12.35
C ALA A 193 -8.00 12.65 11.05
N GLY A 194 -8.17 12.05 9.87
CA GLY A 194 -8.21 12.72 8.58
C GLY A 194 -6.93 12.65 7.76
N ALA A 195 -5.97 11.77 8.07
CA ALA A 195 -4.82 11.55 7.18
C ALA A 195 -5.29 11.01 5.82
N ARG A 196 -4.87 11.67 4.73
CA ARG A 196 -5.27 11.37 3.36
C ARG A 196 -4.11 11.55 2.38
N TYR A 197 -4.18 10.83 1.27
CA TYR A 197 -3.27 11.02 0.14
C TYR A 197 -3.36 12.41 -0.44
N GLY A 198 -2.23 12.99 -0.80
CA GLY A 198 -2.14 14.36 -1.31
C GLY A 198 -2.38 14.43 -2.83
N LYS A 199 -3.08 15.48 -3.29
CA LYS A 199 -3.38 15.66 -4.72
C LYS A 199 -2.14 15.99 -5.57
N ASN A 200 -1.07 16.51 -4.97
CA ASN A 200 0.12 16.94 -5.70
C ASN A 200 1.26 15.91 -5.63
N ASP A 201 1.24 15.02 -4.65
CA ASP A 201 2.37 14.17 -4.28
C ASP A 201 1.97 12.85 -3.63
N VAL A 202 0.78 12.38 -3.88
CA VAL A 202 0.17 11.11 -3.45
C VAL A 202 0.68 10.60 -2.08
N ASP A 203 1.72 9.76 -2.09
CA ASP A 203 2.28 9.12 -0.89
C ASP A 203 2.90 10.14 0.09
N HIS A 204 3.60 11.14 -0.42
CA HIS A 204 4.17 12.21 0.41
C HIS A 204 3.09 13.00 1.15
N GLY A 205 1.91 13.19 0.53
CA GLY A 205 0.76 13.84 1.16
C GLY A 205 0.25 13.07 2.36
N LEU A 206 0.12 11.73 2.25
CA LEU A 206 -0.28 10.87 3.36
C LEU A 206 0.76 10.87 4.49
N CYS A 207 2.06 10.73 4.13
CA CYS A 207 3.15 10.80 5.10
C CYS A 207 3.15 12.14 5.87
N LYS A 208 3.03 13.26 5.14
CA LYS A 208 2.97 14.59 5.73
C LYS A 208 1.78 14.77 6.66
N ALA A 209 0.60 14.29 6.25
CA ALA A 209 -0.60 14.36 7.08
C ALA A 209 -0.41 13.55 8.38
N ALA A 210 0.15 12.33 8.29
CA ALA A 210 0.44 11.51 9.46
C ALA A 210 1.47 12.18 10.40
N GLN A 211 2.53 12.78 9.85
CA GLN A 211 3.53 13.51 10.64
C GLN A 211 2.94 14.75 11.36
N GLN A 212 2.02 15.47 10.73
CA GLN A 212 1.30 16.58 11.35
C GLN A 212 0.44 16.14 12.54
N MET A 213 0.07 14.86 12.59
CA MET A 213 -0.66 14.23 13.71
C MET A 213 0.29 13.57 14.73
N GLY A 214 1.60 13.74 14.58
CA GLY A 214 2.62 13.25 15.52
C GLY A 214 3.18 11.86 15.19
N ALA A 215 2.81 11.24 14.08
CA ALA A 215 3.38 9.96 13.68
C ALA A 215 4.79 10.12 13.13
N THR A 216 5.66 9.15 13.44
CA THR A 216 6.96 8.99 12.77
C THR A 216 6.80 7.96 11.65
N ILE A 217 7.39 8.24 10.50
CA ILE A 217 7.35 7.41 9.30
C ILE A 217 8.58 6.49 9.28
N TYR A 218 8.39 5.21 8.98
CA TYR A 218 9.48 4.24 8.95
C TYR A 218 9.51 3.41 7.67
N ALA A 219 10.72 3.01 7.26
CA ALA A 219 10.96 1.93 6.32
C ALA A 219 11.44 0.69 7.08
N ASP A 220 10.85 -0.47 6.82
CA ASP A 220 11.34 -1.77 7.26
C ASP A 220 12.30 -2.33 6.21
N THR A 221 13.61 -2.22 6.47
CA THR A 221 14.67 -2.66 5.57
C THR A 221 14.81 -4.18 5.48
N THR A 222 14.12 -4.93 6.31
CA THR A 222 14.18 -6.41 6.40
C THR A 222 13.02 -7.11 5.71
N THR A 223 11.96 -6.38 5.40
CA THR A 223 10.77 -6.90 4.73
C THR A 223 10.70 -6.37 3.30
N HIS A 224 10.63 -7.30 2.35
CA HIS A 224 10.68 -6.98 0.91
C HIS A 224 9.38 -7.38 0.22
N ILE A 225 8.91 -6.52 -0.68
CA ILE A 225 7.84 -6.78 -1.64
C ILE A 225 8.35 -6.51 -3.06
N TYR A 226 7.70 -7.10 -4.06
CA TYR A 226 8.14 -7.01 -5.45
C TYR A 226 7.01 -6.55 -6.35
N HIS A 227 7.29 -5.55 -7.19
CA HIS A 227 6.43 -5.17 -8.31
C HIS A 227 6.45 -6.27 -9.38
N ARG A 228 5.29 -6.57 -9.98
CA ARG A 228 5.12 -7.57 -11.06
C ARG A 228 5.45 -7.01 -12.42
#